data_6b45e434c223e9c80d2ce62bd46c9e05
#
_entry.id   6b45e434c223e9c80d2ce62bd46c9e05
#
_cell.length_a   1.000
_cell.length_b   1.000
_cell.length_c   1.000
_cell.angle_alpha   90.00
_cell.angle_beta   90.00
_cell.angle_gamma   90.00
#
_symmetry.space_group_name_H-M   'P 1'
#
loop_
_entity.id
_entity.type
_entity.pdbx_description
1 polymer ?
#
loop_
_entity_poly.entity_id
_entity_poly.type
_entity_poly.pdbx_seq_one_letter_code
_entity_poly.pdbx_strand_id
1 'polypeptide(L)'
;PEHPVVFYKAETCIVGANDNIMLPPESTHTDWEIELGVIIGKTARYVDKKDALKHVAGYCVVNDVSEREYQMKRSASQWSKGKGCDTFGPIGPWLVTTDEIKDPQNLDMWLDVNGEKRQRGNTRTMIFGVADLVADVSKYMTLLPGDIITTGTPPGVGMGMKPEPKYLKAGDVVTLGIAGLGEQRQSVVAFKGKK
;
A
#
# COMPACT_ATOMS: atom_id res chain seq x y z
N PRO A 1 -5.01 -12.58 12.95
CA PRO A 1 -6.34 -12.70 12.34
C PRO A 1 -6.45 -14.05 11.63
N GLU A 2 -7.65 -14.61 11.54
CA GLU A 2 -7.90 -15.86 10.81
C GLU A 2 -8.01 -15.60 9.30
N HIS A 3 -8.41 -14.39 8.91
CA HIS A 3 -8.57 -13.96 7.52
C HIS A 3 -7.94 -12.59 7.27
N PRO A 4 -7.50 -12.32 6.04
CA PRO A 4 -7.09 -10.98 5.63
C PRO A 4 -8.24 -9.98 5.75
N VAL A 5 -7.93 -8.75 6.15
CA VAL A 5 -8.89 -7.64 6.03
C VAL A 5 -8.80 -7.10 4.62
N VAL A 6 -9.95 -7.03 3.92
CA VAL A 6 -10.04 -6.56 2.54
C VAL A 6 -10.80 -5.24 2.48
N PHE A 7 -10.24 -4.24 1.80
CA PHE A 7 -10.88 -2.96 1.52
C PHE A 7 -10.47 -2.48 0.12
N TYR A 8 -11.20 -1.52 -0.41
CA TYR A 8 -10.88 -0.91 -1.70
C TYR A 8 -10.17 0.43 -1.53
N LYS A 9 -9.20 0.66 -2.40
CA LYS A 9 -8.70 2.00 -2.71
C LYS A 9 -9.37 2.48 -4.00
N ALA A 10 -9.81 3.75 -4.03
CA ALA A 10 -10.41 4.31 -5.24
C ALA A 10 -9.38 4.43 -6.37
N GLU A 11 -9.78 4.20 -7.60
CA GLU A 11 -8.90 4.38 -8.77
C GLU A 11 -8.32 5.81 -8.84
N THR A 12 -9.12 6.79 -8.44
CA THR A 12 -8.72 8.21 -8.40
C THR A 12 -7.64 8.51 -7.36
N CYS A 13 -7.32 7.60 -6.44
CA CYS A 13 -6.23 7.78 -5.50
C CYS A 13 -4.86 7.45 -6.10
N ILE A 14 -4.81 6.74 -7.25
CA ILE A 14 -3.58 6.27 -7.86
C ILE A 14 -2.81 7.44 -8.46
N VAL A 15 -1.54 7.53 -8.09
CA VAL A 15 -0.58 8.51 -8.59
C VAL A 15 0.78 7.84 -8.80
N GLY A 16 1.68 8.49 -9.52
CA GLY A 16 3.03 7.99 -9.77
C GLY A 16 3.92 8.00 -8.53
N ALA A 17 5.03 7.28 -8.62
CA ALA A 17 5.98 7.06 -7.54
C ALA A 17 6.54 8.36 -6.91
N ASN A 18 6.61 9.43 -7.69
CA ASN A 18 7.18 10.71 -7.25
C ASN A 18 6.17 11.86 -7.25
N ASP A 19 4.88 11.55 -7.37
CA ASP A 19 3.82 12.54 -7.26
C ASP A 19 3.60 12.95 -5.80
N ASN A 20 2.95 14.09 -5.60
CA ASN A 20 2.70 14.61 -4.26
C ASN A 20 1.57 13.82 -3.55
N ILE A 21 1.71 13.64 -2.23
CA ILE A 21 0.61 13.26 -1.36
C ILE A 21 -0.12 14.55 -0.95
N MET A 22 -1.37 14.70 -1.35
CA MET A 22 -2.19 15.84 -0.97
C MET A 22 -3.03 15.50 0.27
N LEU A 23 -2.81 16.25 1.35
CA LEU A 23 -3.62 16.09 2.56
C LEU A 23 -5.08 16.44 2.25
N PRO A 24 -6.06 15.59 2.63
CA PRO A 24 -7.48 15.98 2.53
C PRO A 24 -7.79 17.23 3.33
N PRO A 25 -8.85 17.98 2.97
CA PRO A 25 -9.28 19.15 3.75
C PRO A 25 -9.45 18.77 5.23
N GLU A 26 -8.90 19.60 6.11
CA GLU A 26 -8.99 19.43 7.57
C GLU A 26 -8.37 18.13 8.14
N SER A 27 -7.69 17.33 7.31
CA SER A 27 -7.02 16.11 7.78
C SER A 27 -5.84 16.44 8.70
N THR A 28 -5.79 15.75 9.84
CA THR A 28 -4.70 15.82 10.81
C THR A 28 -4.12 14.45 11.14
N HIS A 29 -4.62 13.38 10.49
CA HIS A 29 -4.26 12.00 10.81
C HIS A 29 -3.82 11.21 9.56
N THR A 30 -3.23 11.88 8.56
CA THR A 30 -2.66 11.22 7.38
C THR A 30 -1.38 10.49 7.75
N ASP A 31 -1.31 9.21 7.41
CA ASP A 31 -0.25 8.27 7.79
C ASP A 31 0.32 7.57 6.57
N TRP A 32 1.52 7.03 6.69
CA TRP A 32 2.29 6.30 5.68
C TRP A 32 2.21 4.79 5.88
N GLU A 33 2.25 4.03 4.81
CA GLU A 33 2.30 2.56 4.82
C GLU A 33 3.04 2.03 3.58
N ILE A 34 4.31 1.62 3.73
CA ILE A 34 4.97 0.89 2.65
C ILE A 34 4.38 -0.50 2.52
N GLU A 35 4.04 -0.90 1.30
CA GLU A 35 3.49 -2.22 1.00
C GLU A 35 4.05 -2.79 -0.30
N LEU A 36 4.10 -4.13 -0.37
CA LEU A 36 4.28 -4.82 -1.63
C LEU A 36 2.97 -4.74 -2.43
N GLY A 37 3.04 -4.25 -3.65
CA GLY A 37 1.94 -4.34 -4.62
C GLY A 37 2.08 -5.60 -5.47
N VAL A 38 1.03 -6.40 -5.57
CA VAL A 38 0.96 -7.59 -6.41
C VAL A 38 0.06 -7.30 -7.60
N ILE A 39 0.61 -7.35 -8.81
CA ILE A 39 -0.10 -7.01 -10.04
C ILE A 39 -0.61 -8.29 -10.69
N ILE A 40 -1.92 -8.36 -10.91
CA ILE A 40 -2.56 -9.50 -11.56
C ILE A 40 -2.29 -9.45 -13.08
N GLY A 41 -1.89 -10.58 -13.65
CA GLY A 41 -1.61 -10.72 -15.09
C GLY A 41 -2.56 -11.65 -15.81
N LYS A 42 -3.26 -12.51 -15.09
CA LYS A 42 -4.28 -13.43 -15.63
C LYS A 42 -5.49 -13.41 -14.72
N THR A 43 -6.68 -13.43 -15.29
CA THR A 43 -7.92 -13.49 -14.52
C THR A 43 -7.86 -14.57 -13.45
N ALA A 44 -8.09 -14.19 -12.19
CA ALA A 44 -8.11 -15.09 -11.04
C ALA A 44 -9.50 -15.08 -10.40
N ARG A 45 -10.14 -16.26 -10.35
CA ARG A 45 -11.47 -16.48 -9.78
C ARG A 45 -11.51 -17.83 -9.10
N TYR A 46 -11.78 -17.86 -7.78
CA TYR A 46 -11.78 -19.08 -6.98
C TYR A 46 -10.50 -19.91 -7.14
N VAL A 47 -9.35 -19.22 -7.10
CA VAL A 47 -8.04 -19.85 -7.36
C VAL A 47 -7.53 -20.53 -6.11
N ASP A 48 -7.03 -21.76 -6.26
CA ASP A 48 -6.32 -22.46 -5.18
C ASP A 48 -4.97 -21.81 -4.89
N LYS A 49 -4.55 -21.80 -3.62
CA LYS A 49 -3.25 -21.23 -3.19
C LYS A 49 -2.06 -21.77 -4.03
N LYS A 50 -2.04 -23.06 -4.35
CA LYS A 50 -0.97 -23.69 -5.14
C LYS A 50 -0.80 -23.13 -6.56
N ASP A 51 -1.87 -22.53 -7.09
CA ASP A 51 -1.90 -21.97 -8.44
C ASP A 51 -1.89 -20.43 -8.45
N ALA A 52 -2.05 -19.79 -7.30
CA ALA A 52 -2.23 -18.35 -7.17
C ALA A 52 -1.14 -17.51 -7.85
N LEU A 53 0.14 -17.87 -7.67
CA LEU A 53 1.25 -17.13 -8.27
C LEU A 53 1.29 -17.20 -9.81
N LYS A 54 0.62 -18.18 -10.44
CA LYS A 54 0.50 -18.27 -11.90
C LYS A 54 -0.36 -17.14 -12.50
N HIS A 55 -1.12 -16.45 -11.66
CA HIS A 55 -1.97 -15.32 -12.03
C HIS A 55 -1.30 -13.95 -11.85
N VAL A 56 -0.10 -13.91 -11.27
CA VAL A 56 0.66 -12.68 -11.01
C VAL A 56 1.52 -12.31 -12.21
N ALA A 57 1.46 -11.07 -12.66
CA ALA A 57 2.34 -10.51 -13.68
C ALA A 57 3.66 -10.01 -13.09
N GLY A 58 3.63 -9.44 -11.90
CA GLY A 58 4.78 -8.84 -11.25
C GLY A 58 4.42 -8.08 -9.99
N TYR A 59 5.36 -7.27 -9.55
CA TYR A 59 5.33 -6.56 -8.29
C TYR A 59 5.73 -5.10 -8.45
N CYS A 60 5.28 -4.26 -7.53
CA CYS A 60 5.69 -2.85 -7.45
C CYS A 60 5.75 -2.39 -5.99
N VAL A 61 6.31 -1.20 -5.76
CA VAL A 61 6.20 -0.52 -4.47
C VAL A 61 4.87 0.23 -4.40
N VAL A 62 4.20 0.18 -3.27
CA VAL A 62 2.98 0.95 -2.98
C VAL A 62 3.18 1.71 -1.68
N ASN A 63 2.69 2.94 -1.62
CA ASN A 63 2.46 3.65 -0.37
C ASN A 63 0.95 3.70 -0.11
N ASP A 64 0.43 2.80 0.74
CA ASP A 64 -0.99 2.75 1.11
C ASP A 64 -1.34 3.87 2.10
N VAL A 65 -1.21 5.11 1.64
CA VAL A 65 -1.48 6.31 2.47
C VAL A 65 -2.88 6.24 3.04
N SER A 66 -3.00 6.58 4.33
CA SER A 66 -4.21 6.37 5.11
C SER A 66 -4.56 7.60 5.94
N GLU A 67 -5.80 8.05 5.85
CA GLU A 67 -6.33 9.02 6.83
C GLU A 67 -6.99 8.25 7.98
N ARG A 68 -6.32 8.21 9.14
CA ARG A 68 -6.70 7.32 10.24
C ARG A 68 -8.02 7.65 10.90
N GLU A 69 -8.38 8.93 10.98
CA GLU A 69 -9.68 9.30 11.54
C GLU A 69 -10.82 8.84 10.63
N TYR A 70 -10.67 9.02 9.30
CA TYR A 70 -11.67 8.55 8.34
C TYR A 70 -11.75 7.03 8.34
N GLN A 71 -10.60 6.35 8.41
CA GLN A 71 -10.51 4.89 8.45
C GLN A 71 -11.18 4.29 9.69
N MET A 72 -10.91 4.84 10.88
CA MET A 72 -11.25 4.21 12.14
C MET A 72 -12.53 4.77 12.81
N LYS A 73 -12.79 6.07 12.65
CA LYS A 73 -13.91 6.73 13.36
C LYS A 73 -15.10 7.04 12.48
N ARG A 74 -14.88 7.38 11.18
CA ARG A 74 -15.93 7.84 10.27
C ARG A 74 -16.43 6.75 9.32
N SER A 75 -15.94 5.53 9.43
CA SER A 75 -16.11 4.47 8.43
C SER A 75 -17.11 3.39 8.83
N ALA A 76 -17.57 3.33 10.08
CA ALA A 76 -18.33 2.19 10.61
C ALA A 76 -17.66 0.83 10.28
N SER A 77 -16.35 0.74 10.49
CA SER A 77 -15.47 -0.40 10.20
C SER A 77 -15.19 -0.68 8.72
N GLN A 78 -15.65 0.17 7.79
CA GLN A 78 -15.32 0.09 6.37
C GLN A 78 -14.18 1.07 6.03
N TRP A 79 -12.99 0.56 5.78
CA TRP A 79 -11.76 1.34 5.72
C TRP A 79 -11.58 2.23 4.49
N SER A 80 -12.32 1.96 3.42
CA SER A 80 -12.13 2.66 2.13
C SER A 80 -12.22 4.18 2.22
N LYS A 81 -12.98 4.75 3.17
CA LYS A 81 -13.03 6.20 3.39
C LYS A 81 -11.68 6.81 3.75
N GLY A 82 -10.86 6.09 4.51
CA GLY A 82 -9.53 6.55 4.91
C GLY A 82 -8.43 6.16 3.92
N LYS A 83 -8.72 5.24 3.01
CA LYS A 83 -7.78 4.62 2.10
C LYS A 83 -7.89 5.13 0.66
N GLY A 84 -9.04 5.69 0.29
CA GLY A 84 -9.36 6.09 -1.09
C GLY A 84 -9.31 7.60 -1.35
N CYS A 85 -8.72 8.42 -0.46
CA CYS A 85 -8.56 9.85 -0.72
C CYS A 85 -7.65 10.09 -1.92
N ASP A 86 -7.87 11.19 -2.66
CA ASP A 86 -7.05 11.55 -3.82
C ASP A 86 -5.56 11.53 -3.47
N THR A 87 -4.73 10.99 -4.36
CA THR A 87 -3.27 10.81 -4.20
C THR A 87 -2.81 9.83 -3.14
N PHE A 88 -3.70 9.07 -2.51
CA PHE A 88 -3.35 8.14 -1.42
C PHE A 88 -2.87 6.76 -1.91
N GLY A 89 -2.62 6.62 -3.19
CA GLY A 89 -2.12 5.40 -3.83
C GLY A 89 -0.89 5.63 -4.71
N PRO A 90 0.23 6.18 -4.22
CA PRO A 90 1.46 6.20 -4.99
C PRO A 90 1.92 4.78 -5.32
N ILE A 91 2.11 4.48 -6.59
CA ILE A 91 2.57 3.17 -7.10
C ILE A 91 3.75 3.30 -8.05
N GLY A 92 4.55 2.26 -8.16
CA GLY A 92 5.72 2.23 -9.02
C GLY A 92 7.03 2.26 -8.21
N PRO A 93 8.19 2.66 -8.83
CA PRO A 93 8.29 3.38 -10.11
C PRO A 93 7.98 2.55 -11.35
N TRP A 94 8.02 1.24 -11.28
CA TRP A 94 7.73 0.32 -12.37
C TRP A 94 7.10 -0.98 -11.86
N LEU A 95 6.57 -1.77 -12.77
CA LEU A 95 6.22 -3.16 -12.57
C LEU A 95 7.47 -4.01 -12.85
N VAL A 96 7.89 -4.82 -11.87
CA VAL A 96 8.96 -5.81 -12.02
C VAL A 96 8.33 -7.19 -12.18
N THR A 97 8.64 -7.88 -13.26
CA THR A 97 8.01 -9.15 -13.61
C THR A 97 8.47 -10.31 -12.72
N THR A 98 7.69 -11.38 -12.69
CA THR A 98 7.92 -12.53 -11.79
C THR A 98 9.18 -13.31 -12.13
N ASP A 99 9.74 -13.18 -13.32
CA ASP A 99 11.04 -13.79 -13.70
C ASP A 99 12.23 -13.07 -13.08
N GLU A 100 12.10 -11.77 -12.76
CA GLU A 100 13.13 -11.00 -12.03
C GLU A 100 12.96 -11.14 -10.51
N ILE A 101 11.73 -11.17 -9.99
CA ILE A 101 11.43 -11.40 -8.57
C ILE A 101 10.97 -12.84 -8.36
N LYS A 102 11.92 -13.72 -8.10
CA LYS A 102 11.64 -15.16 -7.94
C LYS A 102 10.99 -15.53 -6.61
N ASP A 103 11.29 -14.77 -5.55
CA ASP A 103 10.72 -14.98 -4.22
C ASP A 103 10.14 -13.68 -3.65
N PRO A 104 8.84 -13.42 -3.85
CA PRO A 104 8.19 -12.22 -3.30
C PRO A 104 8.06 -12.26 -1.77
N GLN A 105 8.35 -13.38 -1.12
CA GLN A 105 8.29 -13.52 0.34
C GLN A 105 9.63 -13.26 1.03
N ASN A 106 10.62 -12.73 0.33
CA ASN A 106 11.91 -12.38 0.94
C ASN A 106 12.48 -11.08 0.36
N LEU A 107 11.73 -10.00 0.42
CA LEU A 107 12.13 -8.67 -0.04
C LEU A 107 12.26 -7.72 1.15
N ASP A 108 13.44 -7.12 1.32
CA ASP A 108 13.62 -6.06 2.30
C ASP A 108 12.89 -4.80 1.86
N MET A 109 12.27 -4.11 2.82
CA MET A 109 11.47 -2.92 2.59
C MET A 109 11.71 -1.86 3.66
N TRP A 110 11.66 -0.60 3.25
CA TRP A 110 11.93 0.54 4.14
C TRP A 110 11.11 1.77 3.77
N LEU A 111 10.82 2.59 4.77
CA LEU A 111 10.20 3.91 4.60
C LEU A 111 10.79 4.88 5.62
N ASP A 112 11.09 6.09 5.15
CA ASP A 112 11.58 7.21 5.95
C ASP A 112 10.68 8.43 5.75
N VAL A 113 10.54 9.25 6.78
CA VAL A 113 9.87 10.55 6.72
C VAL A 113 10.87 11.61 7.13
N ASN A 114 11.12 12.59 6.26
CA ASN A 114 12.13 13.64 6.46
C ASN A 114 13.54 13.10 6.76
N GLY A 115 13.88 11.95 6.18
CA GLY A 115 15.15 11.26 6.44
C GLY A 115 15.20 10.48 7.76
N GLU A 116 14.16 10.54 8.59
CA GLU A 116 14.07 9.73 9.80
C GLU A 116 13.47 8.36 9.49
N LYS A 117 14.14 7.31 9.96
CA LYS A 117 13.69 5.92 9.80
C LYS A 117 12.35 5.70 10.48
N ARG A 118 11.36 5.18 9.72
CA ARG A 118 10.02 4.84 10.22
C ARG A 118 9.72 3.36 10.13
N GLN A 119 9.75 2.79 8.93
CA GLN A 119 9.48 1.37 8.73
C GLN A 119 10.73 0.66 8.22
N ARG A 120 10.97 -0.51 8.77
CA ARG A 120 11.96 -1.48 8.30
C ARG A 120 11.32 -2.85 8.41
N GLY A 121 11.28 -3.59 7.33
CA GLY A 121 10.61 -4.88 7.28
C GLY A 121 11.17 -5.77 6.18
N ASN A 122 10.62 -6.96 6.12
CA ASN A 122 10.86 -7.90 5.04
C ASN A 122 9.56 -8.68 4.80
N THR A 123 9.21 -8.93 3.55
CA THR A 123 7.97 -9.61 3.17
C THR A 123 7.84 -11.01 3.76
N ARG A 124 8.93 -11.66 4.21
CA ARG A 124 8.88 -12.95 4.93
C ARG A 124 8.10 -12.89 6.24
N THR A 125 7.88 -11.69 6.80
CA THR A 125 7.14 -11.51 8.05
C THR A 125 5.65 -11.24 7.83
N MET A 126 5.16 -11.27 6.60
CA MET A 126 3.73 -11.16 6.28
C MET A 126 2.94 -12.25 7.01
N ILE A 127 1.79 -11.90 7.57
CA ILE A 127 0.87 -12.85 8.22
C ILE A 127 0.29 -13.82 7.16
N PHE A 128 -0.09 -13.29 6.00
CA PHE A 128 -0.54 -14.04 4.84
C PHE A 128 0.40 -13.75 3.69
N GLY A 129 0.97 -14.78 3.07
CA GLY A 129 1.85 -14.63 1.92
C GLY A 129 1.10 -14.22 0.65
N VAL A 130 1.83 -13.82 -0.38
CA VAL A 130 1.26 -13.38 -1.67
C VAL A 130 0.28 -14.42 -2.23
N ALA A 131 0.64 -15.70 -2.22
CA ALA A 131 -0.24 -16.77 -2.71
C ALA A 131 -1.53 -16.91 -1.88
N ASP A 132 -1.44 -16.69 -0.55
CA ASP A 132 -2.62 -16.69 0.33
C ASP A 132 -3.55 -15.54 -0.03
N LEU A 133 -3.00 -14.34 -0.21
CA LEU A 133 -3.79 -13.13 -0.51
C LEU A 133 -4.51 -13.25 -1.86
N VAL A 134 -3.80 -13.66 -2.92
CA VAL A 134 -4.42 -13.85 -4.25
C VAL A 134 -5.52 -14.91 -4.19
N ALA A 135 -5.25 -16.05 -3.55
CA ALA A 135 -6.23 -17.11 -3.40
C ALA A 135 -7.45 -16.65 -2.58
N ASP A 136 -7.22 -15.95 -1.47
CA ASP A 136 -8.31 -15.51 -0.58
C ASP A 136 -9.19 -14.45 -1.25
N VAL A 137 -8.60 -13.39 -1.80
CA VAL A 137 -9.34 -12.31 -2.47
C VAL A 137 -10.14 -12.85 -3.66
N SER A 138 -9.58 -13.79 -4.43
CA SER A 138 -10.25 -14.40 -5.59
C SER A 138 -11.52 -15.21 -5.23
N LYS A 139 -11.75 -15.52 -3.95
CA LYS A 139 -13.00 -16.16 -3.48
C LYS A 139 -14.17 -15.20 -3.43
N TYR A 140 -13.92 -13.93 -3.20
CA TYR A 140 -14.94 -12.91 -2.99
C TYR A 140 -15.19 -12.08 -4.24
N MET A 141 -14.20 -11.94 -5.10
CA MET A 141 -14.28 -11.15 -6.33
C MET A 141 -13.36 -11.70 -7.40
N THR A 142 -13.73 -11.56 -8.66
CA THR A 142 -12.84 -11.88 -9.78
C THR A 142 -11.78 -10.81 -9.89
N LEU A 143 -10.52 -11.22 -9.86
CA LEU A 143 -9.38 -10.36 -10.13
C LEU A 143 -9.09 -10.37 -11.65
N LEU A 144 -8.90 -9.19 -12.23
CA LEU A 144 -8.64 -9.00 -13.65
C LEU A 144 -7.18 -8.59 -13.89
N PRO A 145 -6.63 -8.83 -15.09
CA PRO A 145 -5.33 -8.29 -15.47
C PRO A 145 -5.27 -6.78 -15.25
N GLY A 146 -4.24 -6.32 -14.52
CA GLY A 146 -4.08 -4.93 -14.12
C GLY A 146 -4.56 -4.60 -12.71
N ASP A 147 -5.37 -5.47 -12.08
CA ASP A 147 -5.70 -5.28 -10.66
C ASP A 147 -4.44 -5.37 -9.79
N ILE A 148 -4.42 -4.56 -8.73
CA ILE A 148 -3.30 -4.51 -7.78
C ILE A 148 -3.82 -4.86 -6.39
N ILE A 149 -3.20 -5.87 -5.77
CA ILE A 149 -3.40 -6.19 -4.35
C ILE A 149 -2.27 -5.54 -3.55
N THR A 150 -2.61 -4.65 -2.63
CA THR A 150 -1.68 -4.16 -1.60
C THR A 150 -1.70 -5.13 -0.43
N THR A 151 -0.52 -5.48 0.11
CA THR A 151 -0.38 -6.71 0.90
C THR A 151 -0.30 -6.51 2.40
N GLY A 152 -0.47 -5.27 2.86
CA GLY A 152 -0.30 -4.93 4.27
C GLY A 152 1.10 -4.44 4.60
N THR A 153 1.17 -3.57 5.59
CA THR A 153 2.37 -2.80 5.94
C THR A 153 3.10 -3.38 7.16
N PRO A 154 4.45 -3.34 7.20
CA PRO A 154 5.21 -3.71 8.38
C PRO A 154 5.05 -2.69 9.52
N PRO A 155 5.46 -3.02 10.77
CA PRO A 155 5.45 -2.08 11.89
C PRO A 155 6.20 -0.78 11.60
N GLY A 156 5.79 0.32 12.26
CA GLY A 156 6.43 1.64 12.15
C GLY A 156 5.55 2.71 11.50
N VAL A 157 4.26 2.44 11.32
CA VAL A 157 3.27 3.45 10.92
C VAL A 157 3.11 4.53 11.98
N GLY A 158 2.75 5.74 11.58
CA GLY A 158 2.66 6.89 12.46
C GLY A 158 1.65 6.73 13.59
N MET A 159 0.51 6.09 13.33
CA MET A 159 -0.51 5.78 14.34
C MET A 159 0.03 4.92 15.50
N GLY A 160 1.00 4.05 15.22
CA GLY A 160 1.59 3.15 16.21
C GLY A 160 2.77 3.73 16.98
N MET A 161 3.22 4.94 16.68
CA MET A 161 4.41 5.53 17.31
C MET A 161 4.20 5.86 18.78
N LYS A 162 5.29 5.80 19.55
CA LYS A 162 5.33 6.12 20.98
C LYS A 162 6.31 7.27 21.21
N PRO A 163 6.11 8.14 22.24
CA PRO A 163 5.02 8.12 23.24
C PRO A 163 3.66 8.53 22.67
N GLU A 164 3.59 9.17 21.51
CA GLU A 164 2.38 9.64 20.87
C GLU A 164 2.39 9.34 19.36
N PRO A 165 1.22 9.17 18.71
CA PRO A 165 1.13 9.03 17.26
C PRO A 165 1.73 10.23 16.54
N LYS A 166 2.31 9.98 15.36
CA LYS A 166 2.83 11.02 14.44
C LYS A 166 2.17 10.88 13.08
N TYR A 167 1.80 12.00 12.50
CA TYR A 167 1.13 12.04 11.20
C TYR A 167 1.81 13.03 10.26
N LEU A 168 1.61 12.83 8.96
CA LEU A 168 2.15 13.67 7.90
C LEU A 168 1.58 15.09 7.94
N LYS A 169 2.43 16.05 7.65
CA LYS A 169 2.10 17.48 7.54
C LYS A 169 2.57 18.02 6.20
N ALA A 170 1.95 19.09 5.73
CA ALA A 170 2.44 19.76 4.53
C ALA A 170 3.89 20.22 4.70
N GLY A 171 4.71 19.92 3.72
CA GLY A 171 6.15 20.13 3.73
C GLY A 171 6.97 18.87 4.07
N ASP A 172 6.36 17.82 4.60
CA ASP A 172 7.04 16.55 4.84
C ASP A 172 7.42 15.88 3.51
N VAL A 173 8.47 15.06 3.58
CA VAL A 173 8.93 14.23 2.46
C VAL A 173 8.95 12.77 2.90
N VAL A 174 8.26 11.91 2.16
CA VAL A 174 8.25 10.46 2.35
C VAL A 174 9.13 9.84 1.28
N THR A 175 10.07 9.00 1.70
CA THR A 175 10.89 8.16 0.82
C THR A 175 10.73 6.71 1.23
N LEU A 176 10.60 5.82 0.26
CA LEU A 176 10.36 4.41 0.54
C LEU A 176 10.87 3.53 -0.61
N GLY A 177 11.16 2.27 -0.31
CA GLY A 177 11.65 1.35 -1.32
C GLY A 177 11.58 -0.10 -0.89
N ILE A 178 11.54 -0.99 -1.87
CA ILE A 178 11.60 -2.45 -1.71
C ILE A 178 12.73 -2.98 -2.58
N ALA A 179 13.53 -3.88 -2.00
CA ALA A 179 14.66 -4.50 -2.70
C ALA A 179 14.23 -5.10 -4.06
N GLY A 180 14.89 -4.67 -5.13
CA GLY A 180 14.59 -5.11 -6.50
C GLY A 180 13.40 -4.43 -7.18
N LEU A 181 12.60 -3.61 -6.45
CA LEU A 181 11.42 -2.95 -7.01
C LEU A 181 11.58 -1.43 -7.19
N GLY A 182 12.72 -0.87 -6.77
CA GLY A 182 12.99 0.57 -6.85
C GLY A 182 12.50 1.36 -5.64
N GLU A 183 12.49 2.67 -5.80
CA GLU A 183 12.24 3.63 -4.74
C GLU A 183 11.21 4.68 -5.17
N GLN A 184 10.54 5.25 -4.19
CA GLN A 184 9.58 6.34 -4.38
C GLN A 184 9.97 7.53 -3.50
N ARG A 185 9.56 8.74 -3.91
CA ARG A 185 9.73 9.97 -3.14
C ARG A 185 8.54 10.91 -3.33
N GLN A 186 7.74 11.09 -2.29
CA GLN A 186 6.60 11.99 -2.32
C GLN A 186 6.84 13.22 -1.44
N SER A 187 6.44 14.40 -1.93
CA SER A 187 6.28 15.58 -1.08
C SER A 187 4.84 15.68 -0.60
N VAL A 188 4.65 15.94 0.69
CA VAL A 188 3.33 16.12 1.27
C VAL A 188 2.90 17.58 1.09
N VAL A 189 1.74 17.78 0.49
CA VAL A 189 1.21 19.14 0.20
C VAL A 189 -0.15 19.36 0.85
N ALA A 190 -0.44 20.61 1.21
CA ALA A 190 -1.75 20.97 1.70
C ALA A 190 -2.80 20.90 0.56
N PHE A 191 -4.05 20.62 0.91
CA PHE A 191 -5.16 20.78 -0.02
C PHE A 191 -5.19 22.21 -0.56
N LYS A 192 -5.16 22.35 -1.86
CA LYS A 192 -5.44 23.62 -2.53
C LYS A 192 -6.91 23.60 -2.91
N GLY A 193 -7.74 24.37 -2.22
CA GLY A 193 -9.18 24.48 -2.49
C GLY A 193 -9.50 24.60 -3.97
N LYS A 194 -10.72 24.27 -4.36
CA LYS A 194 -11.18 24.46 -5.76
C LYS A 194 -10.90 25.90 -6.20
N LYS A 195 -10.17 26.02 -7.31
CA LYS A 195 -10.12 27.29 -8.04
C LYS A 195 -11.47 27.56 -8.67
#